data_9bcf25e1d9d933ea14a574d3f7b5d42c
#
_entry.id   9bcf25e1d9d933ea14a574d3f7b5d42c
#
_cell.length_a   1.000
_cell.length_b   1.000
_cell.length_c   1.000
_cell.angle_alpha   90.00
_cell.angle_beta   90.00
_cell.angle_gamma   90.00
#
_symmetry.space_group_name_H-M   'P 1'
#
loop_
_entity.id
_entity.type
_entity.pdbx_description
1 polymer ?
#
loop_
_entity_poly.entity_id
_entity_poly.type
_entity_poly.pdbx_seq_one_letter_code
_entity_poly.pdbx_strand_id
1 'polypeptide(L)'
;MRILIAEDDRASRRILEVTLIKDGHAVILTEDGEQAWRALQQDDTIPLAILDWNMPGLTGPEICQRARQIETAQPPYLILLTSRDSREDVVSGLQAGANDYVTKPFDFAELRARVQVGQRVVHLQKTLANRVKELEVALANVKMLQGLLPICLYCKKIRDDHNYWQQLEKYVAEHTDARFSHGICPECYEKVVKPELRQYLSRGESPPGAPPNL
;
A
#
# COMPACT_ATOMS: atom_id res chain seq x y z
N MET A 1 9.08 6.90 -15.80
CA MET A 1 7.77 6.31 -15.45
C MET A 1 7.04 5.86 -16.71
N ARG A 2 5.93 5.10 -16.59
CA ARG A 2 5.07 4.75 -17.73
C ARG A 2 4.06 5.89 -17.96
N ILE A 3 3.86 6.28 -19.21
CA ILE A 3 2.92 7.34 -19.61
C ILE A 3 2.08 6.81 -20.76
N LEU A 4 0.76 6.90 -20.64
CA LEU A 4 -0.17 6.65 -21.73
C LEU A 4 -0.32 7.92 -22.57
N ILE A 5 -0.24 7.80 -23.88
CA ILE A 5 -0.58 8.85 -24.84
C ILE A 5 -1.76 8.37 -25.66
N ALA A 6 -2.83 9.14 -25.65
CA ALA A 6 -4.00 8.96 -26.51
C ALA A 6 -4.11 10.18 -27.44
N GLU A 7 -3.85 9.97 -28.71
CA GLU A 7 -3.82 11.03 -29.73
C GLU A 7 -4.13 10.36 -31.08
N ASP A 8 -5.14 10.80 -31.81
CA ASP A 8 -5.54 10.23 -33.08
C ASP A 8 -4.65 10.72 -34.23
N ASP A 9 -4.16 11.96 -34.19
CA ASP A 9 -3.21 12.45 -35.18
C ASP A 9 -1.84 11.77 -35.06
N ARG A 10 -1.47 11.07 -36.13
CA ARG A 10 -0.22 10.31 -36.18
C ARG A 10 1.04 11.16 -35.97
N ALA A 11 1.03 12.39 -36.50
CA ALA A 11 2.19 13.28 -36.39
C ALA A 11 2.37 13.78 -34.98
N SER A 12 1.30 14.29 -34.36
CA SER A 12 1.26 14.72 -32.95
C SER A 12 1.65 13.59 -32.01
N ARG A 13 1.07 12.39 -32.20
CA ARG A 13 1.37 11.21 -31.40
C ARG A 13 2.85 10.84 -31.49
N ARG A 14 3.44 10.86 -32.67
CA ARG A 14 4.87 10.56 -32.85
C ARG A 14 5.78 11.58 -32.18
N ILE A 15 5.42 12.83 -32.25
CA ILE A 15 6.18 13.91 -31.62
C ILE A 15 6.15 13.76 -30.07
N LEU A 16 4.98 13.51 -29.49
CA LEU A 16 4.81 13.25 -28.07
C LEU A 16 5.64 12.05 -27.61
N GLU A 17 5.55 10.94 -28.36
CA GLU A 17 6.30 9.73 -28.11
C GLU A 17 7.81 9.99 -28.03
N VAL A 18 8.39 10.59 -29.07
CA VAL A 18 9.82 10.85 -29.16
C VAL A 18 10.26 11.78 -28.03
N THR A 19 9.47 12.80 -27.70
CA THR A 19 9.78 13.75 -26.66
C THR A 19 9.83 13.07 -25.27
N LEU A 20 8.82 12.28 -24.95
CA LEU A 20 8.74 11.62 -23.64
C LEU A 20 9.74 10.48 -23.49
N ILE A 21 10.03 9.74 -24.57
CA ILE A 21 11.11 8.72 -24.55
C ILE A 21 12.46 9.38 -24.31
N LYS A 22 12.74 10.53 -24.96
CA LYS A 22 13.97 11.29 -24.76
C LYS A 22 14.11 11.77 -23.29
N ASP A 23 12.99 12.07 -22.64
CA ASP A 23 12.96 12.46 -21.24
C ASP A 23 12.99 11.24 -20.26
N GLY A 24 13.20 10.03 -20.79
CA GLY A 24 13.40 8.82 -19.98
C GLY A 24 12.10 8.13 -19.54
N HIS A 25 10.98 8.36 -20.24
CA HIS A 25 9.69 7.72 -19.97
C HIS A 25 9.47 6.50 -20.85
N ALA A 26 8.76 5.49 -20.32
CA ALA A 26 8.19 4.42 -21.12
C ALA A 26 6.80 4.84 -21.59
N VAL A 27 6.54 4.76 -22.87
CA VAL A 27 5.31 5.29 -23.48
C VAL A 27 4.42 4.16 -23.97
N ILE A 28 3.13 4.28 -23.72
CA ILE A 28 2.08 3.43 -24.27
C ILE A 28 1.29 4.33 -25.22
N LEU A 29 1.13 3.88 -26.48
CA LEU A 29 0.44 4.64 -27.51
C LEU A 29 -0.94 4.05 -27.79
N THR A 30 -1.93 4.93 -27.90
CA THR A 30 -3.28 4.60 -28.34
C THR A 30 -3.75 5.62 -29.39
N GLU A 31 -4.60 5.20 -30.31
CA GLU A 31 -5.03 5.99 -31.47
C GLU A 31 -6.46 6.51 -31.34
N ASP A 32 -7.19 5.99 -30.35
CA ASP A 32 -8.56 6.37 -30.06
C ASP A 32 -8.86 6.28 -28.56
N GLY A 33 -9.98 6.85 -28.17
CA GLY A 33 -10.39 6.91 -26.77
C GLY A 33 -10.80 5.57 -26.19
N GLU A 34 -11.31 4.64 -27.00
CA GLU A 34 -11.67 3.30 -26.53
C GLU A 34 -10.43 2.46 -26.17
N GLN A 35 -9.38 2.56 -26.98
CA GLN A 35 -8.09 1.92 -26.68
C GLN A 35 -7.47 2.52 -25.43
N ALA A 36 -7.51 3.85 -25.30
CA ALA A 36 -6.98 4.55 -24.13
C ALA A 36 -7.71 4.14 -22.84
N TRP A 37 -9.04 4.08 -22.91
CA TRP A 37 -9.85 3.65 -21.78
C TRP A 37 -9.55 2.20 -21.38
N ARG A 38 -9.49 1.28 -22.35
CA ARG A 38 -9.13 -0.12 -22.10
C ARG A 38 -7.75 -0.26 -21.47
N ALA A 39 -6.76 0.50 -21.95
CA ALA A 39 -5.41 0.49 -21.37
C ALA A 39 -5.41 0.93 -19.89
N LEU A 40 -6.16 1.98 -19.55
CA LEU A 40 -6.28 2.45 -18.15
C LEU A 40 -7.03 1.46 -17.25
N GLN A 41 -7.99 0.71 -17.80
CA GLN A 41 -8.72 -0.30 -17.03
C GLN A 41 -7.94 -1.59 -16.78
N GLN A 42 -7.11 -1.99 -17.75
CA GLN A 42 -6.37 -3.26 -17.70
C GLN A 42 -5.04 -3.15 -16.98
N ASP A 43 -4.52 -1.95 -16.83
CA ASP A 43 -3.20 -1.70 -16.30
C ASP A 43 -3.22 -0.56 -15.28
N ASP A 44 -3.42 -0.92 -14.03
CA ASP A 44 -3.38 -0.04 -12.86
C ASP A 44 -1.98 0.56 -12.59
N THR A 45 -0.97 0.10 -13.33
CA THR A 45 0.40 0.60 -13.22
C THR A 45 0.68 1.80 -14.13
N ILE A 46 -0.32 2.34 -14.83
CA ILE A 46 -0.21 3.57 -15.63
C ILE A 46 -0.51 4.78 -14.74
N PRO A 47 0.51 5.48 -14.25
CA PRO A 47 0.31 6.54 -13.27
C PRO A 47 0.01 7.90 -13.89
N LEU A 48 0.24 8.07 -15.21
CA LEU A 48 0.01 9.33 -15.92
C LEU A 48 -0.50 9.05 -17.33
N ALA A 49 -1.51 9.80 -17.75
CA ALA A 49 -2.01 9.77 -19.13
C ALA A 49 -2.09 11.18 -19.70
N ILE A 50 -1.72 11.29 -20.98
CA ILE A 50 -1.88 12.47 -21.84
C ILE A 50 -2.94 12.10 -22.86
N LEU A 51 -4.05 12.82 -22.84
CA LEU A 51 -5.25 12.50 -23.61
C LEU A 51 -5.62 13.67 -24.51
N ASP A 52 -5.73 13.44 -25.80
CA ASP A 52 -6.33 14.47 -26.67
C ASP A 52 -7.80 14.68 -26.30
N TRP A 53 -8.24 15.90 -26.43
CA TRP A 53 -9.64 16.27 -26.17
C TRP A 53 -10.59 15.56 -27.12
N ASN A 54 -10.30 15.63 -28.42
CA ASN A 54 -11.14 15.08 -29.45
C ASN A 54 -10.49 13.84 -30.09
N MET A 55 -11.06 12.69 -29.84
CA MET A 55 -10.62 11.41 -30.42
C MET A 55 -11.83 10.59 -30.89
N PRO A 56 -11.66 9.70 -31.86
CA PRO A 56 -12.69 8.71 -32.17
C PRO A 56 -13.05 7.85 -30.96
N GLY A 57 -14.31 7.49 -30.84
CA GLY A 57 -14.85 6.71 -29.72
C GLY A 57 -15.10 7.60 -28.50
N LEU A 58 -14.26 7.51 -27.50
CA LEU A 58 -14.35 8.33 -26.29
C LEU A 58 -13.49 9.59 -26.39
N THR A 59 -14.05 10.71 -25.97
CA THR A 59 -13.31 11.97 -25.83
C THR A 59 -12.43 11.95 -24.58
N GLY A 60 -11.37 12.78 -24.56
CA GLY A 60 -10.51 12.93 -23.39
C GLY A 60 -11.27 13.24 -22.10
N PRO A 61 -12.20 14.23 -22.07
CA PRO A 61 -13.02 14.49 -20.88
C PRO A 61 -13.88 13.31 -20.43
N GLU A 62 -14.46 12.51 -21.35
CA GLU A 62 -15.22 11.31 -20.97
C GLU A 62 -14.33 10.26 -20.32
N ILE A 63 -13.10 10.09 -20.81
CA ILE A 63 -12.11 9.20 -20.16
C ILE A 63 -11.78 9.72 -18.76
N CYS A 64 -11.59 11.02 -18.59
CA CYS A 64 -11.34 11.62 -17.29
C CYS A 64 -12.49 11.33 -16.32
N GLN A 65 -13.74 11.55 -16.72
CA GLN A 65 -14.91 11.28 -15.88
C GLN A 65 -14.98 9.81 -15.47
N ARG A 66 -14.79 8.89 -16.40
CA ARG A 66 -14.79 7.44 -16.11
C ARG A 66 -13.65 7.05 -15.18
N ALA A 67 -12.46 7.59 -15.39
CA ALA A 67 -11.30 7.30 -14.54
C ALA A 67 -11.51 7.76 -13.09
N ARG A 68 -12.26 8.83 -12.84
CA ARG A 68 -12.61 9.30 -11.50
C ARG A 68 -13.72 8.51 -10.80
N GLN A 69 -14.46 7.71 -11.53
CA GLN A 69 -15.47 6.81 -10.97
C GLN A 69 -14.87 5.49 -10.46
N ILE A 70 -13.62 5.18 -10.83
CA ILE A 70 -12.92 4.00 -10.31
C ILE A 70 -12.37 4.33 -8.92
N GLU A 71 -12.81 3.59 -7.91
CA GLU A 71 -12.26 3.67 -6.56
C GLU A 71 -10.86 3.05 -6.54
N THR A 72 -9.84 3.88 -6.46
CA THR A 72 -8.44 3.45 -6.36
C THR A 72 -7.64 4.36 -5.46
N ALA A 73 -6.72 3.78 -4.68
CA ALA A 73 -5.81 4.54 -3.83
C ALA A 73 -4.77 5.37 -4.61
N GLN A 74 -4.59 5.07 -5.90
CA GLN A 74 -3.61 5.72 -6.76
C GLN A 74 -4.23 6.08 -8.12
N PRO A 75 -5.14 7.07 -8.18
CA PRO A 75 -5.74 7.48 -9.44
C PRO A 75 -4.68 8.07 -10.38
N PRO A 76 -4.77 7.80 -11.70
CA PRO A 76 -3.82 8.33 -12.67
C PRO A 76 -3.88 9.86 -12.74
N TYR A 77 -2.74 10.48 -12.97
CA TYR A 77 -2.66 11.90 -13.29
C TYR A 77 -3.00 12.10 -14.76
N LEU A 78 -4.06 12.86 -15.04
CA LEU A 78 -4.62 13.03 -16.40
C LEU A 78 -4.35 14.44 -16.89
N ILE A 79 -3.69 14.54 -18.05
CA ILE A 79 -3.41 15.80 -18.76
C ILE A 79 -4.22 15.79 -20.05
N LEU A 80 -5.06 16.80 -20.27
CA LEU A 80 -5.77 16.96 -21.53
C LEU A 80 -4.95 17.79 -22.52
N LEU A 81 -4.87 17.35 -23.78
CA LEU A 81 -4.39 18.16 -24.88
C LEU A 81 -5.61 18.76 -25.59
N THR A 82 -5.61 20.06 -25.80
CA THR A 82 -6.76 20.73 -26.41
C THR A 82 -6.35 21.80 -27.41
N SER A 83 -7.02 21.89 -28.52
CA SER A 83 -6.94 23.03 -29.45
C SER A 83 -7.87 24.18 -29.04
N ARG A 84 -8.60 24.00 -27.93
CA ARG A 84 -9.56 24.96 -27.40
C ARG A 84 -8.90 25.72 -26.26
N ASP A 85 -8.78 27.02 -26.45
CA ASP A 85 -8.16 27.94 -25.50
C ASP A 85 -9.20 28.83 -24.78
N SER A 86 -10.50 28.57 -25.01
CA SER A 86 -11.53 29.30 -24.28
C SER A 86 -11.51 28.92 -22.80
N ARG A 87 -11.77 29.88 -21.93
CA ARG A 87 -11.86 29.64 -20.47
C ARG A 87 -12.90 28.59 -20.12
N GLU A 88 -13.99 28.52 -20.88
CA GLU A 88 -15.11 27.58 -20.68
C GLU A 88 -14.67 26.13 -20.93
N ASP A 89 -13.89 25.88 -21.99
CA ASP A 89 -13.37 24.56 -22.31
C ASP A 89 -12.37 24.07 -21.26
N VAL A 90 -11.46 24.95 -20.81
CA VAL A 90 -10.51 24.64 -19.74
C VAL A 90 -11.22 24.24 -18.45
N VAL A 91 -12.20 25.03 -18.03
CA VAL A 91 -13.02 24.72 -16.82
C VAL A 91 -13.75 23.41 -16.97
N SER A 92 -14.34 23.16 -18.14
CA SER A 92 -15.05 21.90 -18.45
C SER A 92 -14.14 20.68 -18.34
N GLY A 93 -12.92 20.75 -18.90
CA GLY A 93 -11.94 19.65 -18.82
C GLY A 93 -11.51 19.35 -17.38
N LEU A 94 -11.23 20.40 -16.59
CA LEU A 94 -10.89 20.23 -15.18
C LEU A 94 -12.07 19.68 -14.35
N GLN A 95 -13.28 20.15 -14.60
CA GLN A 95 -14.50 19.62 -13.97
C GLN A 95 -14.79 18.17 -14.37
N ALA A 96 -14.41 17.77 -15.56
CA ALA A 96 -14.46 16.37 -15.99
C ALA A 96 -13.47 15.46 -15.22
N GLY A 97 -12.57 16.02 -14.43
CA GLY A 97 -11.64 15.27 -13.61
C GLY A 97 -10.21 15.23 -14.14
N ALA A 98 -9.86 16.02 -15.16
CA ALA A 98 -8.47 16.21 -15.53
C ALA A 98 -7.70 16.91 -14.40
N ASN A 99 -6.42 16.58 -14.26
CA ASN A 99 -5.54 17.25 -13.30
C ASN A 99 -4.88 18.49 -13.90
N ASP A 100 -4.68 18.48 -15.20
CA ASP A 100 -4.04 19.57 -15.91
C ASP A 100 -4.46 19.57 -17.40
N TYR A 101 -4.08 20.60 -18.13
CA TYR A 101 -4.30 20.69 -19.57
C TYR A 101 -3.10 21.39 -20.25
N VAL A 102 -2.96 21.14 -21.55
CA VAL A 102 -1.97 21.79 -22.43
C VAL A 102 -2.65 22.16 -23.74
N THR A 103 -2.49 23.39 -24.18
CA THR A 103 -3.09 23.88 -25.44
C THR A 103 -2.23 23.52 -26.65
N LYS A 104 -2.89 23.13 -27.75
CA LYS A 104 -2.26 22.89 -29.06
C LYS A 104 -2.24 24.21 -29.87
N PRO A 105 -1.17 24.54 -30.58
CA PRO A 105 0.12 23.85 -30.61
C PRO A 105 0.88 24.03 -29.30
N PHE A 106 1.35 22.92 -28.71
CA PHE A 106 1.99 22.95 -27.39
C PHE A 106 3.51 23.22 -27.49
N ASP A 107 4.00 23.96 -26.52
CA ASP A 107 5.43 24.10 -26.26
C ASP A 107 5.95 22.87 -25.50
N PHE A 108 7.08 22.31 -25.96
CA PHE A 108 7.67 21.13 -25.32
C PHE A 108 8.18 21.40 -23.90
N ALA A 109 8.61 22.62 -23.62
CA ALA A 109 9.04 22.99 -22.28
C ALA A 109 7.84 23.06 -21.33
N GLU A 110 6.70 23.56 -21.79
CA GLU A 110 5.44 23.54 -21.04
C GLU A 110 4.99 22.10 -20.77
N LEU A 111 4.91 21.26 -21.83
CA LEU A 111 4.51 19.87 -21.67
C LEU A 111 5.38 19.13 -20.64
N ARG A 112 6.70 19.29 -20.72
CA ARG A 112 7.65 18.74 -19.74
C ARG A 112 7.37 19.21 -18.32
N ALA A 113 7.15 20.51 -18.14
CA ALA A 113 6.86 21.07 -16.83
C ALA A 113 5.58 20.46 -16.24
N ARG A 114 4.51 20.30 -17.04
CA ARG A 114 3.26 19.66 -16.62
C ARG A 114 3.46 18.19 -16.27
N VAL A 115 4.18 17.44 -17.08
CA VAL A 115 4.53 16.04 -16.80
C VAL A 115 5.35 15.93 -15.50
N GLN A 116 6.31 16.83 -15.25
CA GLN A 116 7.05 16.84 -13.99
C GLN A 116 6.18 17.14 -12.78
N VAL A 117 5.19 18.04 -12.92
CA VAL A 117 4.19 18.25 -11.85
C VAL A 117 3.41 16.97 -11.61
N GLY A 118 2.92 16.32 -12.67
CA GLY A 118 2.21 15.05 -12.58
C GLY A 118 3.04 13.97 -11.89
N GLN A 119 4.32 13.83 -12.24
CA GLN A 119 5.24 12.89 -11.59
C GLN A 119 5.35 13.12 -10.09
N ARG A 120 5.46 14.39 -9.66
CA ARG A 120 5.53 14.72 -8.22
C ARG A 120 4.25 14.34 -7.49
N VAL A 121 3.09 14.62 -8.10
CA VAL A 121 1.79 14.26 -7.53
C VAL A 121 1.66 12.74 -7.39
N VAL A 122 1.96 11.99 -8.45
CA VAL A 122 1.93 10.52 -8.45
C VAL A 122 2.88 9.95 -7.39
N HIS A 123 4.08 10.51 -7.27
CA HIS A 123 5.03 10.08 -6.25
C HIS A 123 4.51 10.31 -4.83
N LEU A 124 3.90 11.47 -4.57
CA LEU A 124 3.30 11.79 -3.27
C LEU A 124 2.12 10.88 -2.95
N GLN A 125 1.24 10.61 -3.92
CA GLN A 125 0.12 9.67 -3.76
C GLN A 125 0.61 8.27 -3.38
N LYS A 126 1.62 7.76 -4.09
CA LYS A 126 2.22 6.45 -3.80
C LYS A 126 2.85 6.41 -2.41
N THR A 127 3.56 7.46 -2.03
CA THR A 127 4.17 7.57 -0.70
C THR A 127 3.10 7.58 0.39
N LEU A 128 2.04 8.37 0.19
CA LEU A 128 0.92 8.44 1.14
C LEU A 128 0.22 7.08 1.29
N ALA A 129 -0.10 6.42 0.17
CA ALA A 129 -0.74 5.09 0.20
C ALA A 129 0.11 4.06 0.97
N ASN A 130 1.43 4.06 0.76
CA ASN A 130 2.35 3.19 1.50
C ASN A 130 2.35 3.52 3.00
N ARG A 131 2.37 4.81 3.38
CA ARG A 131 2.32 5.22 4.79
C ARG A 131 1.02 4.84 5.48
N VAL A 132 -0.12 4.99 4.78
CA VAL A 132 -1.42 4.54 5.30
C VAL A 132 -1.37 3.04 5.58
N LYS A 133 -0.89 2.23 4.65
CA LYS A 133 -0.77 0.78 4.80
C LYS A 133 0.16 0.39 5.96
N GLU A 134 1.32 1.06 6.11
CA GLU A 134 2.24 0.84 7.23
C GLU A 134 1.56 1.13 8.59
N LEU A 135 0.81 2.25 8.66
CA LEU A 135 0.10 2.64 9.87
C LEU A 135 -1.05 1.68 10.20
N GLU A 136 -1.80 1.19 9.21
CA GLU A 136 -2.85 0.20 9.40
C GLU A 136 -2.29 -1.11 9.99
N VAL A 137 -1.17 -1.59 9.47
CA VAL A 137 -0.47 -2.77 10.00
C VAL A 137 0.01 -2.53 11.43
N ALA A 138 0.64 -1.38 11.70
CA ALA A 138 1.09 -1.03 13.04
C ALA A 138 -0.08 -0.94 14.03
N LEU A 139 -1.20 -0.33 13.63
CA LEU A 139 -2.40 -0.23 14.45
C LEU A 139 -3.05 -1.59 14.74
N ALA A 140 -3.07 -2.48 13.74
CA ALA A 140 -3.56 -3.84 13.93
C ALA A 140 -2.74 -4.59 14.99
N ASN A 141 -1.40 -4.46 14.95
CA ASN A 141 -0.51 -5.05 15.94
C ASN A 141 -0.73 -4.49 17.35
N VAL A 142 -1.01 -3.19 17.48
CA VAL A 142 -1.34 -2.56 18.78
C VAL A 142 -2.67 -3.07 19.32
N LYS A 143 -3.69 -3.22 18.50
CA LYS A 143 -5.01 -3.72 18.93
C LYS A 143 -4.97 -5.13 19.49
N MET A 144 -4.05 -5.98 19.06
CA MET A 144 -3.89 -7.33 19.63
C MET A 144 -3.47 -7.35 21.12
N LEU A 145 -2.90 -6.25 21.61
CA LEU A 145 -2.47 -6.14 23.01
C LEU A 145 -3.40 -5.24 23.86
N GLN A 146 -4.43 -4.62 23.27
CA GLN A 146 -5.37 -3.76 23.96
C GLN A 146 -6.66 -4.52 24.29
N GLY A 147 -6.74 -5.02 25.51
CA GLY A 147 -7.95 -5.61 26.03
C GLY A 147 -7.74 -6.16 27.43
N LEU A 148 -8.82 -6.19 28.24
CA LEU A 148 -8.84 -6.95 29.48
C LEU A 148 -8.87 -8.43 29.12
N LEU A 149 -7.73 -9.11 29.26
CA LEU A 149 -7.67 -10.55 29.07
C LEU A 149 -8.32 -11.23 30.29
N PRO A 150 -9.41 -11.98 30.11
CA PRO A 150 -10.06 -12.68 31.20
C PRO A 150 -9.19 -13.83 31.68
N ILE A 151 -8.56 -13.64 32.84
CA ILE A 151 -7.65 -14.63 33.46
C ILE A 151 -8.37 -15.31 34.61
N CYS A 152 -8.26 -16.63 34.68
CA CYS A 152 -8.74 -17.40 35.82
C CYS A 152 -7.95 -17.04 37.09
N LEU A 153 -8.66 -16.65 38.14
CA LEU A 153 -8.04 -16.26 39.41
C LEU A 153 -7.18 -17.37 40.02
N TYR A 154 -7.57 -18.62 39.84
CA TYR A 154 -6.94 -19.80 40.43
C TYR A 154 -5.80 -20.38 39.58
N CYS A 155 -6.12 -20.79 38.34
CA CYS A 155 -5.15 -21.50 37.50
C CYS A 155 -4.42 -20.65 36.47
N LYS A 156 -4.70 -19.32 36.43
CA LYS A 156 -4.07 -18.33 35.55
C LYS A 156 -4.22 -18.58 34.03
N LYS A 157 -5.11 -19.52 33.65
CA LYS A 157 -5.47 -19.68 32.23
C LYS A 157 -6.22 -18.46 31.71
N ILE A 158 -6.03 -18.16 30.43
CA ILE A 158 -6.74 -17.11 29.70
C ILE A 158 -7.94 -17.72 28.98
N ARG A 159 -9.04 -17.01 28.97
CA ARG A 159 -10.20 -17.33 28.15
C ARG A 159 -10.09 -16.60 26.81
N ASP A 160 -10.08 -17.34 25.71
CA ASP A 160 -10.08 -16.80 24.35
C ASP A 160 -11.47 -16.32 23.90
N ASP A 161 -11.54 -15.77 22.70
CA ASP A 161 -12.77 -15.22 22.10
C ASP A 161 -13.82 -16.32 21.80
N HIS A 162 -13.43 -17.60 21.80
CA HIS A 162 -14.30 -18.76 21.62
C HIS A 162 -14.75 -19.38 22.95
N ASN A 163 -14.49 -18.70 24.10
CA ASN A 163 -14.79 -19.18 25.45
C ASN A 163 -13.99 -20.41 25.92
N TYR A 164 -12.86 -20.75 25.29
CA TYR A 164 -11.96 -21.80 25.75
C TYR A 164 -10.88 -21.27 26.68
N TRP A 165 -10.56 -22.05 27.74
CA TRP A 165 -9.50 -21.71 28.67
C TRP A 165 -8.19 -22.36 28.24
N GLN A 166 -7.18 -21.57 27.92
CA GLN A 166 -5.85 -22.04 27.53
C GLN A 166 -4.72 -21.48 28.40
N GLN A 167 -3.54 -22.06 28.32
CA GLN A 167 -2.36 -21.58 29.02
C GLN A 167 -1.98 -20.18 28.53
N LEU A 168 -1.52 -19.33 29.44
CA LEU A 168 -1.09 -17.94 29.14
C LEU A 168 -0.03 -17.93 28.03
N GLU A 169 0.97 -18.81 28.17
CA GLU A 169 2.09 -18.92 27.24
C GLU A 169 1.63 -19.28 25.84
N LYS A 170 0.68 -20.19 25.71
CA LYS A 170 0.10 -20.60 24.44
C LYS A 170 -0.66 -19.45 23.81
N TYR A 171 -1.52 -18.77 24.57
CA TYR A 171 -2.29 -17.63 24.08
C TYR A 171 -1.36 -16.51 23.56
N VAL A 172 -0.34 -16.15 24.32
CA VAL A 172 0.61 -15.09 23.91
C VAL A 172 1.40 -15.51 22.68
N ALA A 173 1.87 -16.77 22.57
CA ALA A 173 2.60 -17.26 21.42
C ALA A 173 1.75 -17.32 20.14
N GLU A 174 0.44 -17.54 20.27
CA GLU A 174 -0.50 -17.56 19.12
C GLU A 174 -0.93 -16.16 18.66
N HIS A 175 -0.86 -15.16 19.55
CA HIS A 175 -1.35 -13.81 19.27
C HIS A 175 -0.25 -12.74 19.19
N THR A 176 1.00 -13.13 19.41
CA THR A 176 2.16 -12.23 19.34
C THR A 176 3.40 -12.96 18.83
N ASP A 177 4.44 -12.22 18.44
CA ASP A 177 5.75 -12.80 18.11
C ASP A 177 6.59 -13.15 19.35
N ALA A 178 6.02 -13.01 20.55
CA ALA A 178 6.71 -13.31 21.79
C ALA A 178 6.97 -14.81 21.96
N ARG A 179 8.19 -15.16 22.38
CA ARG A 179 8.58 -16.52 22.73
C ARG A 179 8.94 -16.60 24.19
N PHE A 180 8.46 -17.64 24.85
CA PHE A 180 8.78 -17.87 26.27
C PHE A 180 10.05 -18.69 26.37
N SER A 181 10.99 -18.24 27.21
CA SER A 181 12.10 -19.04 27.73
C SER A 181 11.75 -19.44 29.16
N HIS A 182 12.02 -20.68 29.52
CA HIS A 182 11.77 -21.17 30.87
C HIS A 182 12.98 -20.90 31.76
N GLY A 183 12.73 -20.36 32.94
CA GLY A 183 13.74 -20.09 33.96
C GLY A 183 13.09 -20.19 35.35
N ILE A 184 13.94 -20.27 36.37
CA ILE A 184 13.51 -20.31 37.77
C ILE A 184 13.89 -18.97 38.40
N CYS A 185 12.92 -18.23 38.91
CA CYS A 185 13.22 -16.99 39.61
C CYS A 185 13.88 -17.27 40.96
N PRO A 186 14.67 -16.33 41.54
CA PRO A 186 15.37 -16.55 42.80
C PRO A 186 14.45 -16.96 43.96
N GLU A 187 13.25 -16.39 43.99
CA GLU A 187 12.27 -16.71 45.04
C GLU A 187 11.77 -18.15 44.96
N CYS A 188 11.40 -18.60 43.76
CA CYS A 188 11.00 -19.99 43.54
C CYS A 188 12.15 -20.97 43.73
N TYR A 189 13.37 -20.59 43.37
CA TYR A 189 14.55 -21.38 43.65
C TYR A 189 14.72 -21.64 45.15
N GLU A 190 14.68 -20.60 46.00
CA GLU A 190 14.83 -20.73 47.43
C GLU A 190 13.67 -21.48 48.12
N LYS A 191 12.43 -21.19 47.72
CA LYS A 191 11.23 -21.74 48.38
C LYS A 191 10.85 -23.14 47.92
N VAL A 192 11.14 -23.49 46.69
CA VAL A 192 10.67 -24.76 46.06
C VAL A 192 11.85 -25.65 45.69
N VAL A 193 12.72 -25.18 44.80
CA VAL A 193 13.75 -26.03 44.19
C VAL A 193 14.82 -26.44 45.21
N LYS A 194 15.30 -25.52 46.00
CA LYS A 194 16.37 -25.78 47.00
C LYS A 194 15.93 -26.75 48.10
N PRO A 195 14.72 -26.68 48.68
CA PRO A 195 14.23 -27.70 49.60
C PRO A 195 14.07 -29.09 48.93
N GLU A 196 13.53 -29.14 47.70
CA GLU A 196 13.40 -30.40 46.96
C GLU A 196 14.77 -31.03 46.71
N LEU A 197 15.75 -30.27 46.22
CA LEU A 197 17.12 -30.75 46.01
C LEU A 197 17.74 -31.31 47.30
N ARG A 198 17.56 -30.63 48.45
CA ARG A 198 18.03 -31.14 49.73
C ARG A 198 17.39 -32.47 50.11
N GLN A 199 16.11 -32.65 49.83
CA GLN A 199 15.38 -33.90 50.10
C GLN A 199 15.88 -35.05 49.21
N TYR A 200 16.19 -34.80 47.91
CA TYR A 200 16.82 -35.80 47.04
C TYR A 200 18.21 -36.18 47.50
N LEU A 201 19.02 -35.20 47.83
CA LEU A 201 20.39 -35.44 48.36
C LEU A 201 20.39 -36.27 49.67
N SER A 202 19.41 -36.01 50.56
CA SER A 202 19.30 -36.75 51.80
C SER A 202 18.86 -38.21 51.63
N ARG A 203 18.21 -38.54 50.49
CA ARG A 203 17.79 -39.88 50.11
C ARG A 203 18.81 -40.64 49.26
N GLY A 204 19.91 -39.98 48.85
CA GLY A 204 20.90 -40.52 47.92
C GLY A 204 20.40 -40.70 46.50
N GLU A 205 19.30 -40.01 46.15
CA GLU A 205 18.65 -40.06 44.83
C GLU A 205 19.07 -38.84 43.97
N SER A 206 19.27 -39.04 42.68
CA SER A 206 19.50 -37.96 41.74
C SER A 206 18.17 -37.30 41.34
N PRO A 207 18.07 -35.96 41.27
CA PRO A 207 16.84 -35.28 40.87
C PRO A 207 16.47 -35.64 39.42
N PRO A 208 15.18 -35.73 39.11
CA PRO A 208 14.71 -36.05 37.75
C PRO A 208 15.21 -34.98 36.75
N GLY A 209 15.92 -35.39 35.70
CA GLY A 209 16.48 -34.51 34.67
C GLY A 209 17.90 -34.01 34.93
N ALA A 210 18.60 -34.50 35.95
CA ALA A 210 20.04 -34.24 36.10
C ALA A 210 20.81 -34.94 34.96
N PRO A 211 21.82 -34.27 34.35
CA PRO A 211 22.69 -34.91 33.36
C PRO A 211 23.46 -36.05 34.03
N PRO A 212 23.79 -37.12 33.32
CA PRO A 212 24.31 -38.36 33.90
C PRO A 212 25.76 -38.31 34.45
N ASN A 213 26.32 -37.13 34.69
CA ASN A 213 27.64 -36.94 35.34
C ASN A 213 27.71 -35.56 36.01
N LEU A 214 27.33 -35.47 37.24
CA LEU A 214 27.82 -34.49 38.20
C LEU A 214 28.38 -35.22 39.41
#